data_cecbc34c8ba4eaec427abe6dc6971ad3
#
_entry.id   cecbc34c8ba4eaec427abe6dc6971ad3
#
_cell.length_a   1.000
_cell.length_b   1.000
_cell.length_c   1.000
_cell.angle_alpha   90.00
_cell.angle_beta   90.00
_cell.angle_gamma   90.00
#
_symmetry.space_group_name_H-M   'P 1'
#
loop_
_entity.id
_entity.type
_entity.pdbx_description
1 polymer ?
#
loop_
_entity_poly.entity_id
_entity_poly.type
_entity_poly.pdbx_seq_one_letter_code
_entity_poly.pdbx_strand_id
1 'polypeptide(L)'
;MTTRGQKADILVKVLGTAQDGGIPQIGCYCKNCQRARQDPQFLRLRPSLAILDLNETKMFIVDASPDISLQYDLVHERMERARNHKKNVPDGILLTHAHIGHYTGLMFYGYEALSADKLPVYCSKRMGEFLANNGPWSQLVKYQNISIHLLEPGTDITLTPGVSVTSFRVPHRDEYSDTLGFVIAGQKKRVLYIPDIQSWKAWDRDIREEVESVDFALLDGTFYSPEEFPGRDLSRIGHPFISTSMETLRPTAKKGKTKIYFTHLNHSNLALDPGGDAIKHITNEGFGLAQEGMELSL
;
A
#
# COMPACT_ATOMS: atom_id res chain seq x y z
N MET A 1 -34.94 20.10 -0.64
CA MET A 1 -33.94 19.64 -1.64
C MET A 1 -32.63 19.46 -0.89
N THR A 2 -32.37 18.26 -0.41
CA THR A 2 -31.10 17.91 0.25
C THR A 2 -30.04 17.75 -0.83
N THR A 3 -29.06 18.63 -0.84
CA THR A 3 -27.86 18.50 -1.63
C THR A 3 -27.18 17.17 -1.28
N ARG A 4 -27.35 16.15 -2.13
CA ARG A 4 -26.47 14.98 -2.12
C ARG A 4 -25.05 15.53 -2.33
N GLY A 5 -24.21 15.47 -1.30
CA GLY A 5 -22.79 15.74 -1.46
C GLY A 5 -22.29 14.91 -2.63
N GLN A 6 -21.66 15.55 -3.62
CA GLN A 6 -21.02 14.86 -4.73
C GLN A 6 -20.05 13.83 -4.12
N LYS A 7 -20.36 12.55 -4.26
CA LYS A 7 -19.43 11.48 -3.95
C LYS A 7 -18.24 11.69 -4.88
N ALA A 8 -17.03 11.68 -4.33
CA ALA A 8 -15.84 11.77 -5.14
C ALA A 8 -15.82 10.61 -6.14
N ASP A 9 -15.61 10.94 -7.39
CA ASP A 9 -15.64 9.99 -8.49
C ASP A 9 -14.31 9.25 -8.66
N ILE A 10 -13.24 9.79 -8.02
CA ILE A 10 -11.90 9.18 -7.98
C ILE A 10 -11.49 9.04 -6.51
N LEU A 11 -11.04 7.85 -6.15
CA LEU A 11 -10.61 7.58 -4.78
C LEU A 11 -9.51 6.52 -4.70
N VAL A 12 -8.69 6.61 -3.66
CA VAL A 12 -7.80 5.54 -3.23
C VAL A 12 -8.44 4.85 -2.03
N LYS A 13 -8.57 3.53 -2.11
CA LYS A 13 -9.09 2.70 -1.01
C LYS A 13 -7.98 1.81 -0.46
N VAL A 14 -7.81 1.81 0.85
CA VAL A 14 -6.85 0.96 1.54
C VAL A 14 -7.40 -0.46 1.60
N LEU A 15 -6.64 -1.43 1.09
CA LEU A 15 -7.02 -2.84 1.04
C LEU A 15 -6.27 -3.70 2.05
N GLY A 16 -5.13 -3.22 2.56
CA GLY A 16 -4.34 -3.92 3.54
C GLY A 16 -3.33 -3.00 4.19
N THR A 17 -3.04 -3.25 5.46
CA THR A 17 -2.21 -2.39 6.30
C THR A 17 -1.17 -3.13 7.11
N ALA A 18 -1.13 -4.46 7.08
CA ALA A 18 -0.09 -5.23 7.72
C ALA A 18 1.15 -5.36 6.85
N GLN A 19 2.29 -5.61 7.46
CA GLN A 19 3.54 -6.00 6.83
C GLN A 19 3.43 -7.41 6.21
N ASP A 20 4.41 -7.86 5.43
CA ASP A 20 4.44 -9.15 4.68
C ASP A 20 3.86 -10.37 5.41
N GLY A 21 4.05 -10.43 6.72
CA GLY A 21 3.56 -11.55 7.54
C GLY A 21 2.04 -11.58 7.72
N GLY A 22 1.34 -10.46 7.50
CA GLY A 22 -0.06 -10.31 7.84
C GLY A 22 -0.33 -10.31 9.35
N ILE A 23 -1.55 -9.98 9.76
CA ILE A 23 -1.98 -10.11 11.16
C ILE A 23 -3.30 -10.88 11.20
N PRO A 24 -3.34 -12.08 11.79
CA PRO A 24 -2.28 -12.75 12.55
C PRO A 24 -1.15 -13.29 11.68
N GLN A 25 0.10 -13.15 12.13
CA GLN A 25 1.25 -13.74 11.45
C GLN A 25 1.27 -15.26 11.66
N ILE A 26 1.70 -15.99 10.62
CA ILE A 26 1.86 -17.44 10.67
C ILE A 26 2.80 -17.85 11.82
N GLY A 27 2.38 -18.85 12.62
CA GLY A 27 3.15 -19.38 13.73
C GLY A 27 3.30 -18.45 14.95
N CYS A 28 2.77 -17.23 14.92
CA CYS A 28 2.86 -16.27 16.02
C CYS A 28 1.64 -16.32 16.94
N TYR A 29 1.88 -16.29 18.26
CA TYR A 29 0.86 -16.25 19.31
C TYR A 29 1.01 -15.06 20.26
N CYS A 30 1.63 -13.96 19.81
CA CYS A 30 1.66 -12.71 20.57
C CYS A 30 0.25 -12.14 20.78
N LYS A 31 0.10 -11.17 21.68
CA LYS A 31 -1.18 -10.54 22.05
C LYS A 31 -2.00 -10.12 20.83
N ASN A 32 -1.38 -9.42 19.87
CA ASN A 32 -2.06 -8.94 18.67
C ASN A 32 -2.50 -10.08 17.74
N CYS A 33 -1.64 -11.09 17.52
CA CYS A 33 -1.97 -12.25 16.71
C CYS A 33 -3.08 -13.14 17.33
N GLN A 34 -3.08 -13.28 18.67
CA GLN A 34 -4.16 -13.99 19.37
C GLN A 34 -5.48 -13.23 19.26
N ARG A 35 -5.46 -11.90 19.47
CA ARG A 35 -6.63 -11.04 19.34
C ARG A 35 -7.23 -11.13 17.94
N ALA A 36 -6.40 -11.04 16.88
CA ALA A 36 -6.87 -11.14 15.51
C ALA A 36 -7.46 -12.51 15.13
N ARG A 37 -7.04 -13.60 15.79
CA ARG A 37 -7.67 -14.92 15.61
C ARG A 37 -9.02 -15.05 16.33
N GLN A 38 -9.20 -14.32 17.41
CA GLN A 38 -10.43 -14.36 18.20
C GLN A 38 -11.48 -13.39 17.67
N ASP A 39 -11.08 -12.29 17.09
CA ASP A 39 -11.96 -11.23 16.63
C ASP A 39 -11.50 -10.68 15.27
N PRO A 40 -12.26 -10.92 14.20
CA PRO A 40 -11.93 -10.49 12.84
C PRO A 40 -11.72 -8.98 12.66
N GLN A 41 -12.27 -8.14 13.54
CA GLN A 41 -12.05 -6.69 13.47
C GLN A 41 -10.57 -6.29 13.65
N PHE A 42 -9.74 -7.15 14.27
CA PHE A 42 -8.31 -6.96 14.46
C PHE A 42 -7.45 -7.63 13.40
N LEU A 43 -8.06 -8.35 12.47
CA LEU A 43 -7.36 -8.88 11.32
C LEU A 43 -6.85 -7.73 10.45
N ARG A 44 -5.60 -7.84 9.97
CA ARG A 44 -5.01 -6.92 9.02
C ARG A 44 -4.47 -7.68 7.83
N LEU A 45 -4.91 -7.28 6.65
CA LEU A 45 -4.42 -7.84 5.39
C LEU A 45 -3.07 -7.22 5.03
N ARG A 46 -2.29 -7.92 4.21
CA ARG A 46 -0.98 -7.43 3.71
C ARG A 46 -1.14 -6.19 2.84
N PRO A 47 -0.08 -5.38 2.65
CA PRO A 47 -0.22 -4.03 2.10
C PRO A 47 -0.79 -4.07 0.69
N SER A 48 -1.81 -3.28 0.44
CA SER A 48 -2.35 -3.04 -0.90
C SER A 48 -3.28 -1.83 -0.90
N LEU A 49 -3.39 -1.17 -2.06
CA LEU A 49 -4.36 -0.11 -2.30
C LEU A 49 -5.16 -0.42 -3.56
N ALA A 50 -6.39 0.09 -3.65
CA ALA A 50 -7.12 0.21 -4.90
C ALA A 50 -7.21 1.68 -5.31
N ILE A 51 -6.95 1.98 -6.57
CA ILE A 51 -7.23 3.27 -7.21
C ILE A 51 -8.51 3.06 -8.04
N LEU A 52 -9.58 3.76 -7.70
CA LEU A 52 -10.88 3.63 -8.34
C LEU A 52 -11.23 4.94 -9.06
N ASP A 53 -11.38 4.88 -10.36
CA ASP A 53 -11.99 5.94 -11.16
C ASP A 53 -13.40 5.48 -11.55
N LEU A 54 -14.40 5.97 -10.82
CA LEU A 54 -15.79 5.59 -11.01
C LEU A 54 -16.41 6.23 -12.24
N ASN A 55 -15.85 7.35 -12.76
CA ASN A 55 -16.28 7.98 -13.99
C ASN A 55 -15.96 7.10 -15.20
N GLU A 56 -14.72 6.58 -15.22
CA GLU A 56 -14.22 5.70 -16.29
C GLU A 56 -14.51 4.22 -16.01
N THR A 57 -15.10 3.89 -14.84
CA THR A 57 -15.31 2.52 -14.36
C THR A 57 -14.02 1.68 -14.34
N LYS A 58 -12.91 2.32 -13.96
CA LYS A 58 -11.57 1.73 -13.92
C LYS A 58 -11.11 1.44 -12.50
N MET A 59 -10.37 0.35 -12.36
CA MET A 59 -9.77 -0.07 -11.10
C MET A 59 -8.32 -0.50 -11.33
N PHE A 60 -7.42 0.05 -10.53
CA PHE A 60 -6.03 -0.37 -10.48
C PHE A 60 -5.68 -0.81 -9.06
N ILE A 61 -4.81 -1.80 -8.94
CA ILE A 61 -4.32 -2.29 -7.64
C ILE A 61 -2.86 -1.88 -7.48
N VAL A 62 -2.50 -1.37 -6.33
CA VAL A 62 -1.11 -1.18 -5.94
C VAL A 62 -0.76 -2.29 -4.97
N ASP A 63 0.22 -3.10 -5.37
CA ASP A 63 0.67 -4.33 -4.73
C ASP A 63 -0.38 -5.46 -4.72
N ALA A 64 -0.05 -6.53 -5.44
CA ALA A 64 -0.83 -7.76 -5.48
C ALA A 64 -0.39 -8.68 -4.32
N SER A 65 -0.90 -8.43 -3.14
CA SER A 65 -0.55 -9.17 -1.94
C SER A 65 -1.09 -10.62 -1.97
N PRO A 66 -0.59 -11.53 -1.12
CA PRO A 66 -1.16 -12.87 -0.97
C PRO A 66 -2.64 -12.89 -0.58
N ASP A 67 -3.14 -11.79 0.02
CA ASP A 67 -4.52 -11.65 0.47
C ASP A 67 -5.45 -11.08 -0.60
N ILE A 68 -5.00 -11.01 -1.86
CA ILE A 68 -5.70 -10.32 -2.95
C ILE A 68 -7.17 -10.75 -3.10
N SER A 69 -7.50 -12.02 -2.84
CA SER A 69 -8.88 -12.52 -2.90
C SER A 69 -9.80 -11.82 -1.90
N LEU A 70 -9.34 -11.66 -0.65
CA LEU A 70 -10.09 -10.94 0.39
C LEU A 70 -10.11 -9.43 0.13
N GLN A 71 -9.04 -8.91 -0.44
CA GLN A 71 -8.92 -7.49 -0.79
C GLN A 71 -9.88 -7.10 -1.91
N TYR A 72 -10.19 -8.01 -2.83
CA TYR A 72 -11.22 -7.79 -3.83
C TYR A 72 -12.61 -7.58 -3.21
N ASP A 73 -12.94 -8.30 -2.14
CA ASP A 73 -14.23 -8.14 -1.47
C ASP A 73 -14.44 -6.71 -0.94
N LEU A 74 -13.35 -6.02 -0.55
CA LEU A 74 -13.42 -4.63 -0.09
C LEU A 74 -13.81 -3.64 -1.20
N VAL A 75 -13.58 -3.96 -2.47
CA VAL A 75 -13.90 -3.09 -3.61
C VAL A 75 -15.10 -3.60 -4.42
N HIS A 76 -15.51 -4.85 -4.20
CA HIS A 76 -16.52 -5.55 -4.98
C HIS A 76 -17.81 -4.74 -5.17
N GLU A 77 -18.45 -4.31 -4.10
CA GLU A 77 -19.73 -3.57 -4.18
C GLU A 77 -19.64 -2.29 -5.02
N ARG A 78 -18.51 -1.58 -4.92
CA ARG A 78 -18.29 -0.34 -5.67
C ARG A 78 -18.16 -0.63 -7.16
N MET A 79 -17.35 -1.64 -7.49
CA MET A 79 -17.03 -1.98 -8.88
C MET A 79 -18.14 -2.79 -9.56
N GLU A 80 -18.85 -3.65 -8.82
CA GLU A 80 -20.00 -4.38 -9.35
C GLU A 80 -21.09 -3.43 -9.87
N ARG A 81 -21.42 -2.42 -9.08
CA ARG A 81 -22.39 -1.38 -9.49
C ARG A 81 -21.91 -0.59 -10.72
N ALA A 82 -20.61 -0.30 -10.81
CA ALA A 82 -20.05 0.44 -11.92
C ALA A 82 -19.91 -0.41 -13.20
N ARG A 83 -19.57 -1.72 -13.07
CA ARG A 83 -19.27 -2.63 -14.18
C ARG A 83 -20.43 -3.51 -14.63
N ASN A 84 -21.60 -3.39 -14.01
CA ASN A 84 -22.81 -4.12 -14.39
C ASN A 84 -22.59 -5.64 -14.50
N HIS A 85 -22.09 -6.25 -13.42
CA HIS A 85 -21.84 -7.70 -13.26
C HIS A 85 -20.80 -8.33 -14.20
N LYS A 86 -19.93 -7.55 -14.85
CA LYS A 86 -18.79 -8.09 -15.60
C LYS A 86 -17.68 -8.55 -14.63
N LYS A 87 -16.82 -9.48 -15.09
CA LYS A 87 -15.64 -9.92 -14.32
C LYS A 87 -14.86 -8.73 -13.74
N ASN A 88 -14.65 -8.75 -12.45
CA ASN A 88 -13.94 -7.71 -11.70
C ASN A 88 -12.42 -7.89 -11.80
N VAL A 89 -11.85 -7.93 -13.01
CA VAL A 89 -10.41 -7.88 -13.21
C VAL A 89 -9.97 -6.43 -13.12
N PRO A 90 -8.87 -6.08 -12.43
CA PRO A 90 -8.35 -4.73 -12.45
C PRO A 90 -7.90 -4.36 -13.86
N ASP A 91 -7.86 -3.06 -14.15
CA ASP A 91 -7.36 -2.53 -15.42
C ASP A 91 -5.83 -2.45 -15.44
N GLY A 92 -5.18 -2.66 -14.29
CA GLY A 92 -3.75 -2.77 -14.15
C GLY A 92 -3.33 -2.95 -12.68
N ILE A 93 -2.09 -3.40 -12.51
CA ILE A 93 -1.45 -3.57 -11.21
C ILE A 93 -0.15 -2.77 -11.20
N LEU A 94 0.09 -2.00 -10.15
CA LEU A 94 1.35 -1.31 -9.91
C LEU A 94 2.08 -2.05 -8.79
N LEU A 95 3.36 -2.34 -8.96
CA LEU A 95 4.16 -3.05 -7.94
C LEU A 95 5.22 -2.12 -7.36
N THR A 96 5.30 -2.11 -6.03
CA THR A 96 6.35 -1.39 -5.32
C THR A 96 7.67 -2.14 -5.39
N HIS A 97 7.70 -3.42 -5.01
CA HIS A 97 8.94 -4.23 -4.96
C HIS A 97 8.67 -5.74 -4.81
N ALA A 98 9.75 -6.54 -4.78
CA ALA A 98 9.71 -8.00 -4.78
C ALA A 98 9.81 -8.62 -3.37
N HIS A 99 9.18 -8.04 -2.33
CA HIS A 99 8.93 -8.74 -1.08
C HIS A 99 7.58 -9.47 -1.14
N ILE A 100 7.49 -10.61 -0.45
CA ILE A 100 6.39 -11.58 -0.63
C ILE A 100 5.00 -11.00 -0.33
N GLY A 101 4.89 -10.01 0.52
CA GLY A 101 3.63 -9.32 0.83
C GLY A 101 3.09 -8.45 -0.30
N HIS A 102 3.92 -8.10 -1.30
CA HIS A 102 3.59 -7.08 -2.30
C HIS A 102 3.28 -7.62 -3.70
N TYR A 103 3.73 -8.86 -4.05
CA TYR A 103 3.60 -9.34 -5.43
C TYR A 103 3.15 -10.79 -5.58
N THR A 104 3.21 -11.60 -4.52
CA THR A 104 2.94 -13.05 -4.67
C THR A 104 1.50 -13.35 -5.06
N GLY A 105 0.56 -12.46 -4.77
CA GLY A 105 -0.83 -12.54 -5.22
C GLY A 105 -1.01 -12.47 -6.75
N LEU A 106 0.02 -12.05 -7.51
CA LEU A 106 -0.01 -12.13 -8.97
C LEU A 106 -0.34 -13.52 -9.48
N MET A 107 -0.02 -14.57 -8.73
CA MET A 107 -0.32 -15.95 -9.11
C MET A 107 -1.82 -16.19 -9.34
N PHE A 108 -2.69 -15.47 -8.64
CA PHE A 108 -4.14 -15.59 -8.80
C PHE A 108 -4.69 -15.02 -10.12
N TYR A 109 -3.86 -14.31 -10.89
CA TYR A 109 -4.23 -13.84 -12.23
C TYR A 109 -3.90 -14.85 -13.33
N GLY A 110 -3.23 -15.96 -12.98
CA GLY A 110 -2.87 -17.04 -13.86
C GLY A 110 -4.04 -17.92 -14.30
N TYR A 111 -3.71 -18.89 -15.15
CA TYR A 111 -4.66 -19.80 -15.79
C TYR A 111 -5.48 -20.62 -14.77
N GLU A 112 -4.86 -21.01 -13.65
CA GLU A 112 -5.48 -21.84 -12.63
C GLU A 112 -6.55 -21.14 -11.80
N ALA A 113 -6.60 -19.78 -11.84
CA ALA A 113 -7.55 -18.99 -11.06
C ALA A 113 -8.34 -18.03 -11.94
N LEU A 114 -7.91 -16.76 -12.06
CA LEU A 114 -8.69 -15.73 -12.76
C LEU A 114 -8.55 -15.82 -14.28
N SER A 115 -7.48 -16.42 -14.79
CA SER A 115 -7.14 -16.50 -16.22
C SER A 115 -7.24 -15.13 -16.90
N ALA A 116 -6.51 -14.15 -16.36
CA ALA A 116 -6.48 -12.80 -16.91
C ALA A 116 -5.91 -12.82 -18.34
N ASP A 117 -6.29 -11.84 -19.14
CA ASP A 117 -5.79 -11.65 -20.50
C ASP A 117 -5.02 -10.34 -20.59
N LYS A 118 -3.70 -10.43 -20.72
CA LYS A 118 -2.75 -9.33 -20.88
C LYS A 118 -2.94 -8.21 -19.83
N LEU A 119 -3.22 -8.59 -18.58
CA LEU A 119 -3.37 -7.63 -17.49
C LEU A 119 -2.10 -6.78 -17.36
N PRO A 120 -2.16 -5.44 -17.51
CA PRO A 120 -1.01 -4.58 -17.36
C PRO A 120 -0.41 -4.66 -15.96
N VAL A 121 0.88 -4.93 -15.85
CA VAL A 121 1.65 -4.89 -14.59
C VAL A 121 2.74 -3.84 -14.73
N TYR A 122 2.56 -2.73 -14.04
CA TYR A 122 3.48 -1.59 -14.02
C TYR A 122 4.51 -1.79 -12.92
N CYS A 123 5.77 -1.83 -13.25
CA CYS A 123 6.84 -2.09 -12.29
C CYS A 123 8.20 -1.56 -12.77
N SER A 124 9.19 -1.53 -11.88
CA SER A 124 10.56 -1.20 -12.27
C SER A 124 11.14 -2.23 -13.26
N LYS A 125 12.20 -1.86 -13.96
CA LYS A 125 12.89 -2.77 -14.88
C LYS A 125 13.37 -4.04 -14.18
N ARG A 126 14.00 -3.92 -12.99
CA ARG A 126 14.47 -5.09 -12.23
C ARG A 126 13.32 -5.99 -11.79
N MET A 127 12.20 -5.42 -11.35
CA MET A 127 11.00 -6.19 -11.02
C MET A 127 10.43 -6.91 -12.24
N GLY A 128 10.38 -6.26 -13.40
CA GLY A 128 9.94 -6.88 -14.65
C GLY A 128 10.84 -8.05 -15.09
N GLU A 129 12.14 -7.88 -14.99
CA GLU A 129 13.13 -8.95 -15.27
C GLU A 129 12.98 -10.12 -14.28
N PHE A 130 12.77 -9.81 -12.99
CA PHE A 130 12.50 -10.82 -11.97
C PHE A 130 11.26 -11.65 -12.28
N LEU A 131 10.13 -11.02 -12.60
CA LEU A 131 8.90 -11.72 -12.96
C LEU A 131 9.03 -12.57 -14.23
N ALA A 132 9.72 -12.04 -15.24
CA ALA A 132 9.86 -12.73 -16.52
C ALA A 132 10.78 -13.96 -16.45
N ASN A 133 11.74 -14.00 -15.52
CA ASN A 133 12.78 -15.03 -15.46
C ASN A 133 12.63 -16.02 -14.30
N ASN A 134 11.66 -15.83 -13.40
CA ASN A 134 11.48 -16.71 -12.24
C ASN A 134 10.09 -17.36 -12.25
N GLY A 135 10.07 -18.69 -12.07
CA GLY A 135 8.81 -19.40 -11.83
C GLY A 135 8.25 -19.10 -10.42
N PRO A 136 6.92 -19.12 -10.24
CA PRO A 136 5.90 -19.38 -11.27
C PRO A 136 5.50 -18.15 -12.11
N TRP A 137 5.96 -16.93 -11.77
CA TRP A 137 5.52 -15.67 -12.43
C TRP A 137 5.88 -15.62 -13.93
N SER A 138 7.00 -16.20 -14.33
CA SER A 138 7.37 -16.29 -15.75
C SER A 138 6.32 -17.02 -16.61
N GLN A 139 5.55 -17.92 -16.01
CA GLN A 139 4.41 -18.57 -16.67
C GLN A 139 3.30 -17.57 -17.01
N LEU A 140 3.01 -16.61 -16.11
CA LEU A 140 1.99 -15.58 -16.34
C LEU A 140 2.37 -14.69 -17.53
N VAL A 141 3.65 -14.36 -17.66
CA VAL A 141 4.19 -13.59 -18.82
C VAL A 141 4.12 -14.42 -20.08
N LYS A 142 4.57 -15.67 -20.03
CA LYS A 142 4.59 -16.59 -21.18
C LYS A 142 3.19 -16.85 -21.74
N TYR A 143 2.20 -17.02 -20.87
CA TYR A 143 0.81 -17.28 -21.27
C TYR A 143 0.00 -15.99 -21.49
N GLN A 144 0.66 -14.84 -21.40
CA GLN A 144 0.02 -13.54 -21.56
C GLN A 144 -1.14 -13.28 -20.57
N ASN A 145 -1.11 -13.91 -19.40
CA ASN A 145 -2.02 -13.54 -18.34
C ASN A 145 -1.71 -12.12 -17.86
N ILE A 146 -0.44 -11.75 -17.80
CA ILE A 146 0.04 -10.40 -17.51
C ILE A 146 0.90 -9.85 -18.63
N SER A 147 0.95 -8.53 -18.78
CA SER A 147 1.89 -7.82 -19.65
C SER A 147 2.71 -6.82 -18.81
N ILE A 148 4.03 -6.89 -18.89
CA ILE A 148 4.94 -6.04 -18.13
C ILE A 148 5.04 -4.66 -18.80
N HIS A 149 4.79 -3.60 -18.03
CA HIS A 149 4.93 -2.20 -18.41
C HIS A 149 5.95 -1.54 -17.49
N LEU A 150 7.05 -1.06 -18.06
CA LEU A 150 8.14 -0.50 -17.27
C LEU A 150 7.81 0.91 -16.81
N LEU A 151 8.05 1.17 -15.52
CA LEU A 151 8.00 2.49 -14.90
C LEU A 151 9.40 3.10 -14.90
N GLU A 152 9.50 4.31 -15.40
CA GLU A 152 10.70 5.13 -15.27
C GLU A 152 10.52 6.08 -14.08
N PRO A 153 11.34 5.94 -13.01
CA PRO A 153 11.23 6.80 -11.84
C PRO A 153 11.29 8.28 -12.19
N GLY A 154 10.38 9.07 -11.62
CA GLY A 154 10.24 10.50 -11.91
C GLY A 154 9.37 10.83 -13.13
N THR A 155 8.87 9.82 -13.85
CA THR A 155 7.98 10.03 -15.00
C THR A 155 6.54 9.72 -14.63
N ASP A 156 5.63 10.61 -15.02
CA ASP A 156 4.19 10.41 -14.83
C ASP A 156 3.64 9.42 -15.85
N ILE A 157 2.83 8.48 -15.38
CA ILE A 157 1.99 7.66 -16.23
C ILE A 157 0.52 8.06 -16.03
N THR A 158 -0.23 8.15 -17.11
CA THR A 158 -1.68 8.41 -17.08
C THR A 158 -2.42 7.07 -17.07
N LEU A 159 -3.12 6.77 -15.98
CA LEU A 159 -3.94 5.55 -15.86
C LEU A 159 -5.33 5.76 -16.46
N THR A 160 -5.92 6.94 -16.23
CA THR A 160 -7.18 7.41 -16.83
C THR A 160 -7.08 8.91 -17.07
N PRO A 161 -8.01 9.55 -17.80
CA PRO A 161 -8.03 11.00 -17.95
C PRO A 161 -8.04 11.77 -16.63
N GLY A 162 -8.49 11.14 -15.55
CA GLY A 162 -8.58 11.76 -14.22
C GLY A 162 -7.51 11.31 -13.22
N VAL A 163 -6.66 10.32 -13.55
CA VAL A 163 -5.69 9.73 -12.64
C VAL A 163 -4.32 9.60 -13.29
N SER A 164 -3.31 10.16 -12.65
CA SER A 164 -1.90 9.90 -12.97
C SER A 164 -1.14 9.35 -11.78
N VAL A 165 -0.03 8.65 -12.05
CA VAL A 165 0.88 8.11 -11.04
C VAL A 165 2.31 8.43 -11.41
N THR A 166 3.05 8.99 -10.44
CA THR A 166 4.49 9.18 -10.52
C THR A 166 5.17 8.17 -9.62
N SER A 167 6.08 7.36 -10.15
CA SER A 167 6.92 6.47 -9.36
C SER A 167 8.24 7.13 -9.01
N PHE A 168 8.81 6.76 -7.87
CA PHE A 168 10.16 7.17 -7.47
C PHE A 168 10.82 6.07 -6.64
N ARG A 169 12.15 6.05 -6.62
CA ARG A 169 12.90 5.07 -5.82
C ARG A 169 12.95 5.47 -4.36
N VAL A 170 12.88 4.47 -3.49
CA VAL A 170 13.16 4.60 -2.06
C VAL A 170 14.21 3.55 -1.65
N PRO A 171 15.11 3.87 -0.70
CA PRO A 171 16.09 2.90 -0.23
C PRO A 171 15.40 1.80 0.57
N HIS A 172 15.65 0.56 0.19
CA HIS A 172 15.18 -0.62 0.90
C HIS A 172 16.09 -1.81 0.59
N ARG A 173 15.75 -3.01 1.06
CA ARG A 173 16.47 -4.23 0.72
C ARG A 173 16.13 -4.66 -0.70
N ASP A 174 17.05 -4.45 -1.61
CA ASP A 174 16.87 -4.62 -3.06
C ASP A 174 17.41 -5.99 -3.53
N GLU A 175 17.01 -7.10 -2.90
CA GLU A 175 17.50 -8.42 -3.25
C GLU A 175 17.13 -8.80 -4.69
N TYR A 176 15.86 -8.63 -5.08
CA TYR A 176 15.35 -9.05 -6.39
C TYR A 176 14.87 -7.88 -7.26
N SER A 177 14.46 -6.78 -6.65
CA SER A 177 14.04 -5.57 -7.36
C SER A 177 14.53 -4.34 -6.62
N ASP A 178 14.51 -3.19 -7.27
CA ASP A 178 14.48 -1.89 -6.60
C ASP A 178 13.08 -1.66 -5.98
N THR A 179 13.02 -0.77 -4.99
CA THR A 179 11.77 -0.44 -4.30
C THR A 179 11.26 0.92 -4.75
N LEU A 180 9.96 0.98 -5.08
CA LEU A 180 9.26 2.17 -5.53
C LEU A 180 8.26 2.67 -4.48
N GLY A 181 8.20 3.99 -4.33
CA GLY A 181 7.04 4.70 -3.81
C GLY A 181 6.25 5.33 -4.95
N PHE A 182 5.02 5.77 -4.66
CA PHE A 182 4.12 6.37 -5.64
C PHE A 182 3.50 7.67 -5.13
N VAL A 183 3.39 8.65 -6.02
CA VAL A 183 2.42 9.75 -5.89
C VAL A 183 1.26 9.45 -6.83
N ILE A 184 0.07 9.28 -6.27
CA ILE A 184 -1.18 9.05 -7.00
C ILE A 184 -1.92 10.38 -7.03
N ALA A 185 -2.11 10.96 -8.20
CA ALA A 185 -2.77 12.24 -8.38
C ALA A 185 -4.14 12.06 -9.05
N GLY A 186 -5.16 12.57 -8.38
CA GLY A 186 -6.48 12.77 -8.95
C GLY A 186 -6.65 14.19 -9.48
N GLN A 187 -7.90 14.58 -9.74
CA GLN A 187 -8.20 15.91 -10.27
C GLN A 187 -7.99 17.05 -9.26
N LYS A 188 -8.11 16.78 -7.96
CA LYS A 188 -8.08 17.80 -6.90
C LYS A 188 -7.05 17.54 -5.83
N LYS A 189 -6.73 16.28 -5.57
CA LYS A 189 -5.89 15.85 -4.46
C LYS A 189 -4.92 14.75 -4.86
N ARG A 190 -3.89 14.59 -4.02
CA ARG A 190 -2.77 13.68 -4.24
C ARG A 190 -2.53 12.82 -3.00
N VAL A 191 -2.17 11.56 -3.22
CA VAL A 191 -1.73 10.62 -2.19
C VAL A 191 -0.28 10.25 -2.42
N LEU A 192 0.55 10.38 -1.39
CA LEU A 192 1.89 9.80 -1.32
C LEU A 192 1.78 8.41 -0.67
N TYR A 193 2.33 7.39 -1.31
CA TYR A 193 2.37 6.01 -0.82
C TYR A 193 3.81 5.49 -0.76
N ILE A 194 4.32 5.32 0.44
CA ILE A 194 5.62 4.71 0.74
C ILE A 194 5.40 3.67 1.83
N PRO A 195 4.94 2.45 1.47
CA PRO A 195 4.62 1.43 2.46
C PRO A 195 5.87 0.86 3.11
N ASP A 196 6.98 0.84 2.40
CA ASP A 196 8.20 0.18 2.82
C ASP A 196 9.43 1.00 2.43
N ILE A 197 10.26 1.35 3.40
CA ILE A 197 11.49 2.10 3.23
C ILE A 197 12.47 1.77 4.35
N GLN A 198 13.74 1.64 4.04
CA GLN A 198 14.76 1.34 5.05
C GLN A 198 15.01 2.51 6.01
N SER A 199 15.05 3.73 5.52
CA SER A 199 15.35 4.91 6.33
C SER A 199 15.09 6.20 5.58
N TRP A 200 14.43 7.18 6.21
CA TRP A 200 14.29 8.53 5.67
C TRP A 200 15.63 9.24 5.47
N LYS A 201 16.62 8.93 6.30
CA LYS A 201 17.97 9.54 6.20
C LYS A 201 18.78 9.00 5.02
N ALA A 202 18.52 7.78 4.58
CA ALA A 202 19.21 7.17 3.44
C ALA A 202 18.55 7.55 2.10
N TRP A 203 17.37 8.13 2.15
CA TRP A 203 16.67 8.59 0.95
C TRP A 203 17.27 9.90 0.44
N ASP A 204 17.40 10.04 -0.87
CA ASP A 204 17.94 11.21 -1.56
C ASP A 204 16.95 12.39 -1.64
N ARG A 205 15.75 12.24 -1.06
CA ARG A 205 14.71 13.28 -0.96
C ARG A 205 14.39 13.58 0.50
N ASP A 206 13.85 14.77 0.75
CA ASP A 206 13.36 15.15 2.07
C ASP A 206 11.90 14.72 2.24
N ILE A 207 11.64 13.79 3.16
CA ILE A 207 10.29 13.30 3.46
C ILE A 207 9.32 14.43 3.84
N ARG A 208 9.81 15.52 4.44
CA ARG A 208 8.97 16.66 4.82
C ARG A 208 8.44 17.38 3.58
N GLU A 209 9.30 17.61 2.58
CA GLU A 209 8.93 18.25 1.31
C GLU A 209 7.95 17.37 0.53
N GLU A 210 8.21 16.06 0.47
CA GLU A 210 7.34 15.11 -0.21
C GLU A 210 5.95 15.06 0.44
N VAL A 211 5.87 15.02 1.77
CA VAL A 211 4.60 15.02 2.50
C VAL A 211 3.87 16.36 2.35
N GLU A 212 4.57 17.51 2.38
CA GLU A 212 3.96 18.83 2.18
C GLU A 212 3.41 19.04 0.75
N SER A 213 3.87 18.26 -0.22
CA SER A 213 3.43 18.34 -1.62
C SER A 213 2.09 17.66 -1.90
N VAL A 214 1.53 16.90 -0.94
CA VAL A 214 0.34 16.06 -1.12
C VAL A 214 -0.74 16.36 -0.07
N ASP A 215 -1.94 15.82 -0.27
CA ASP A 215 -3.07 15.96 0.66
C ASP A 215 -3.14 14.79 1.66
N PHE A 216 -2.69 13.63 1.24
CA PHE A 216 -2.64 12.42 2.04
C PHE A 216 -1.28 11.75 1.90
N ALA A 217 -0.73 11.24 3.00
CA ALA A 217 0.48 10.42 3.00
C ALA A 217 0.22 9.11 3.75
N LEU A 218 0.49 7.98 3.09
CA LEU A 218 0.49 6.64 3.65
C LEU A 218 1.94 6.17 3.71
N LEU A 219 2.51 6.15 4.91
CA LEU A 219 3.94 5.97 5.15
C LEU A 219 4.23 4.68 5.92
N ASP A 220 5.45 4.16 5.76
CA ASP A 220 5.97 3.03 6.53
C ASP A 220 5.77 3.24 8.04
N GLY A 221 5.09 2.31 8.64
CA GLY A 221 4.79 2.26 10.07
C GLY A 221 5.06 0.87 10.66
N THR A 222 6.02 0.14 10.09
CA THR A 222 6.27 -1.26 10.44
C THR A 222 6.45 -1.44 11.95
N PHE A 223 7.19 -0.59 12.63
CA PHE A 223 7.40 -0.62 14.07
C PHE A 223 7.12 0.74 14.71
N TYR A 224 6.56 0.72 15.91
CA TYR A 224 6.26 1.96 16.62
C TYR A 224 7.50 2.62 17.20
N SER A 225 8.29 1.86 17.98
CA SER A 225 9.46 2.40 18.68
C SER A 225 10.54 1.35 18.93
N PRO A 226 11.78 1.77 19.30
CA PRO A 226 12.86 0.88 19.70
C PRO A 226 12.50 -0.08 20.84
N GLU A 227 11.53 0.25 21.65
CA GLU A 227 11.06 -0.55 22.81
C GLU A 227 10.51 -1.92 22.41
N GLU A 228 10.11 -2.09 21.14
CA GLU A 228 9.70 -3.38 20.59
C GLU A 228 10.86 -4.38 20.48
N PHE A 229 12.11 -3.93 20.65
CA PHE A 229 13.33 -4.71 20.42
C PHE A 229 14.30 -4.70 21.60
N PRO A 230 13.87 -5.10 22.80
CA PRO A 230 14.76 -5.09 23.96
C PRO A 230 16.00 -5.98 23.72
N GLY A 231 17.19 -5.38 23.85
CA GLY A 231 18.47 -6.08 23.69
C GLY A 231 18.86 -6.45 22.25
N ARG A 232 18.13 -5.98 21.22
CA ARG A 232 18.51 -6.21 19.83
C ARG A 232 19.31 -5.05 19.24
N ASP A 233 20.16 -5.38 18.27
CA ASP A 233 20.87 -4.38 17.48
C ASP A 233 19.89 -3.67 16.52
N LEU A 234 19.57 -2.42 16.83
CA LEU A 234 18.62 -1.61 16.06
C LEU A 234 19.14 -1.24 14.65
N SER A 235 20.45 -1.33 14.40
CA SER A 235 21.00 -1.05 13.08
C SER A 235 20.57 -2.06 12.01
N ARG A 236 20.08 -3.22 12.45
CA ARG A 236 19.56 -4.29 11.59
C ARG A 236 18.07 -4.16 11.28
N ILE A 237 17.38 -3.16 11.86
CA ILE A 237 15.98 -2.91 11.60
C ILE A 237 15.90 -2.03 10.35
N GLY A 238 15.40 -2.61 9.27
CA GLY A 238 15.33 -1.97 7.95
C GLY A 238 14.09 -1.11 7.76
N HIS A 239 13.59 -0.45 8.81
CA HIS A 239 12.42 0.44 8.76
C HIS A 239 12.59 1.61 9.75
N PRO A 240 12.08 2.82 9.42
CA PRO A 240 11.99 3.90 10.38
C PRO A 240 10.91 3.57 11.43
N PHE A 241 11.17 3.94 12.69
CA PHE A 241 10.13 3.86 13.71
C PHE A 241 9.07 4.95 13.52
N ILE A 242 7.82 4.64 13.80
CA ILE A 242 6.72 5.62 13.79
C ILE A 242 7.08 6.82 14.69
N SER A 243 7.60 6.58 15.90
CA SER A 243 8.01 7.64 16.81
C SER A 243 9.00 8.62 16.18
N THR A 244 10.03 8.10 15.47
CA THR A 244 11.03 8.93 14.79
C THR A 244 10.44 9.66 13.57
N SER A 245 9.56 8.99 12.81
CA SER A 245 8.85 9.61 11.70
C SER A 245 7.96 10.75 12.18
N MET A 246 7.26 10.56 13.30
CA MET A 246 6.43 11.61 13.93
C MET A 246 7.28 12.81 14.38
N GLU A 247 8.44 12.60 15.00
CA GLU A 247 9.35 13.69 15.36
C GLU A 247 9.74 14.52 14.14
N THR A 248 10.10 13.86 13.05
CA THR A 248 10.49 14.50 11.78
C THR A 248 9.34 15.28 11.14
N LEU A 249 8.13 14.71 11.16
CA LEU A 249 6.96 15.22 10.46
C LEU A 249 6.02 16.06 11.33
N ARG A 250 6.29 16.21 12.64
CA ARG A 250 5.48 17.01 13.57
C ARG A 250 5.19 18.43 13.08
N PRO A 251 6.17 19.18 12.50
CA PRO A 251 5.88 20.51 11.96
C PRO A 251 4.85 20.49 10.83
N THR A 252 4.92 19.48 9.94
CA THR A 252 4.00 19.30 8.82
C THR A 252 2.61 18.89 9.30
N ALA A 253 2.52 17.93 10.24
CA ALA A 253 1.25 17.52 10.84
C ALA A 253 0.52 18.69 11.53
N LYS A 254 1.25 19.55 12.24
CA LYS A 254 0.69 20.75 12.91
C LYS A 254 0.14 21.80 11.94
N LYS A 255 0.65 21.87 10.70
CA LYS A 255 0.08 22.73 9.64
C LYS A 255 -1.32 22.26 9.22
N GLY A 256 -1.67 20.99 9.41
CA GLY A 256 -2.98 20.41 9.14
C GLY A 256 -3.37 20.33 7.65
N LYS A 257 -2.47 20.64 6.72
CA LYS A 257 -2.72 20.59 5.29
C LYS A 257 -2.76 19.14 4.80
N THR A 258 -1.78 18.34 5.20
CA THR A 258 -1.63 16.93 4.80
C THR A 258 -2.10 16.02 5.94
N LYS A 259 -2.92 15.03 5.62
CA LYS A 259 -3.28 13.97 6.55
C LYS A 259 -2.28 12.82 6.41
N ILE A 260 -1.59 12.49 7.48
CA ILE A 260 -0.50 11.51 7.52
C ILE A 260 -0.98 10.26 8.26
N TYR A 261 -0.88 9.12 7.60
CA TYR A 261 -1.24 7.82 8.15
C TYR A 261 -0.07 6.86 8.05
N PHE A 262 0.15 6.04 9.07
CA PHE A 262 1.09 4.93 9.04
C PHE A 262 0.40 3.65 8.59
N THR A 263 1.07 2.89 7.75
CA THR A 263 0.63 1.59 7.20
C THR A 263 1.73 0.55 7.32
N HIS A 264 1.58 -0.64 6.76
CA HIS A 264 2.60 -1.69 6.74
C HIS A 264 3.00 -2.18 8.16
N LEU A 265 2.02 -2.31 9.06
CA LEU A 265 2.24 -2.58 10.47
C LEU A 265 2.71 -4.03 10.71
N ASN A 266 3.82 -4.21 11.44
CA ASN A 266 4.22 -5.53 11.91
C ASN A 266 3.28 -6.02 13.02
N HIS A 267 3.11 -7.33 13.15
CA HIS A 267 2.24 -7.93 14.17
C HIS A 267 2.65 -7.61 15.63
N SER A 268 3.91 -7.20 15.85
CA SER A 268 4.41 -6.78 17.18
C SER A 268 4.14 -5.31 17.49
N ASN A 269 3.75 -4.51 16.50
CA ASN A 269 3.63 -3.06 16.63
C ASN A 269 2.74 -2.65 17.80
N LEU A 270 3.27 -1.81 18.69
CA LEU A 270 2.57 -1.35 19.89
C LEU A 270 1.32 -0.52 19.58
N ALA A 271 1.26 0.12 18.42
CA ALA A 271 0.11 0.91 17.98
C ALA A 271 -1.13 0.07 17.61
N LEU A 272 -0.98 -1.25 17.48
CA LEU A 272 -2.09 -2.19 17.25
C LEU A 272 -2.96 -2.42 18.49
N ASP A 273 -2.55 -1.99 19.68
CA ASP A 273 -3.40 -2.03 20.88
C ASP A 273 -4.34 -0.82 20.90
N PRO A 274 -5.67 -0.98 20.69
CA PRO A 274 -6.60 0.14 20.57
C PRO A 274 -6.68 1.03 21.82
N GLY A 275 -6.39 0.47 22.99
CA GLY A 275 -6.36 1.21 24.26
C GLY A 275 -4.94 1.64 24.67
N GLY A 276 -3.92 1.30 23.85
CA GLY A 276 -2.51 1.50 24.19
C GLY A 276 -2.06 2.95 24.12
N ASP A 277 -0.92 3.23 24.76
CA ASP A 277 -0.38 4.60 24.78
C ASP A 277 0.22 4.99 23.42
N ALA A 278 0.69 4.02 22.62
CA ALA A 278 1.22 4.27 21.29
C ALA A 278 0.18 4.87 20.35
N ILE A 279 -1.02 4.28 20.27
CA ILE A 279 -2.10 4.81 19.40
C ILE A 279 -2.62 6.17 19.91
N LYS A 280 -2.70 6.35 21.22
CA LYS A 280 -3.07 7.65 21.81
C LYS A 280 -2.05 8.73 21.45
N HIS A 281 -0.74 8.41 21.54
CA HIS A 281 0.33 9.33 21.16
C HIS A 281 0.24 9.71 19.69
N ILE A 282 0.08 8.72 18.79
CA ILE A 282 -0.09 8.95 17.34
C ILE A 282 -1.23 9.94 17.09
N THR A 283 -2.41 9.68 17.65
CA THR A 283 -3.61 10.50 17.43
C THR A 283 -3.51 11.91 18.04
N ASN A 284 -2.95 12.03 19.23
CA ASN A 284 -2.79 13.32 19.90
C ASN A 284 -1.82 14.25 19.18
N GLU A 285 -0.83 13.69 18.45
CA GLU A 285 0.11 14.46 17.64
C GLU A 285 -0.41 14.75 16.23
N GLY A 286 -1.66 14.37 15.90
CA GLY A 286 -2.30 14.68 14.63
C GLY A 286 -2.01 13.69 13.49
N PHE A 287 -1.46 12.51 13.82
CA PHE A 287 -1.27 11.39 12.88
C PHE A 287 -2.38 10.35 13.00
N GLY A 288 -2.39 9.37 12.09
CA GLY A 288 -3.32 8.24 12.14
C GLY A 288 -2.66 6.92 11.74
N LEU A 289 -3.40 5.84 11.93
CA LEU A 289 -3.10 4.54 11.30
C LEU A 289 -4.07 4.34 10.14
N ALA A 290 -3.55 3.84 9.03
CA ALA A 290 -4.38 3.38 7.93
C ALA A 290 -5.21 2.17 8.37
N GLN A 291 -6.41 2.03 7.82
CA GLN A 291 -7.33 0.93 8.10
C GLN A 291 -7.89 0.39 6.78
N GLU A 292 -8.11 -0.92 6.74
CA GLU A 292 -8.76 -1.55 5.60
C GLU A 292 -10.14 -0.94 5.37
N GLY A 293 -10.46 -0.66 4.12
CA GLY A 293 -11.69 0.01 3.73
C GLY A 293 -11.67 1.53 3.80
N MET A 294 -10.62 2.17 4.37
CA MET A 294 -10.48 3.64 4.37
C MET A 294 -10.43 4.17 2.93
N GLU A 295 -11.22 5.21 2.66
CA GLU A 295 -11.32 5.85 1.34
C GLU A 295 -10.77 7.27 1.39
N LEU A 296 -9.84 7.57 0.48
CA LEU A 296 -9.23 8.88 0.26
C LEU A 296 -9.73 9.43 -1.07
N SER A 297 -10.54 10.48 -1.02
CA SER A 297 -11.09 11.13 -2.23
C SER A 297 -10.03 12.03 -2.87
N LEU A 298 -9.81 11.89 -4.19
CA LEU A 298 -8.81 12.60 -4.98
C LEU A 298 -9.37 13.71 -5.89
#